data_9744072407d181e7915ea97f39817638
#
_entry.id   9744072407d181e7915ea97f39817638
#
_cell.length_a   1.000
_cell.length_b   1.000
_cell.length_c   1.000
_cell.angle_alpha   90.00
_cell.angle_beta   90.00
_cell.angle_gamma   90.00
#
_symmetry.space_group_name_H-M   'P 1'
#
loop_
_entity.id
_entity.type
_entity.pdbx_description
1 polymer ?
#
loop_
_entity_poly.entity_id
_entity_poly.type
_entity_poly.pdbx_seq_one_letter_code
_entity_poly.pdbx_strand_id
1 'polypeptide(L)'
;IANYGIWSYHHGDYQTNRGGPAGVWEVLEEWPLTGSTLQILTEELDSGVILYRSFSTTDNISVNRNRNQCYLKTLYFLPRKLEELYMHGADSFFDKVKHDNKHPFFYSRKLNTSLTNYEFIKLIIKKYTKYIVRKSWSVFNYEQWILMFAINKQPGLSNSFWKFNKMIPPKECFWADPHVIYKD
;
A
#
# COMPACT_ATOMS: atom_id res chain seq x y z
N ILE A 1 22.40 5.00 -25.92
CA ILE A 1 21.88 5.70 -24.70
C ILE A 1 20.37 5.83 -24.92
N ALA A 2 19.57 5.42 -23.96
CA ALA A 2 18.11 5.54 -24.05
C ALA A 2 17.69 7.02 -23.93
N ASN A 3 16.92 7.54 -24.92
CA ASN A 3 16.53 8.96 -24.96
C ASN A 3 15.70 9.40 -23.75
N TYR A 4 14.94 8.47 -23.15
CA TYR A 4 14.01 8.74 -22.05
C TYR A 4 14.42 8.02 -20.74
N GLY A 5 15.69 7.63 -20.63
CA GLY A 5 16.20 6.89 -19.49
C GLY A 5 15.78 5.41 -19.51
N ILE A 6 16.17 4.67 -18.48
CA ILE A 6 15.81 3.26 -18.29
C ILE A 6 14.67 3.19 -17.29
N TRP A 7 13.52 2.70 -17.71
CA TRP A 7 12.35 2.55 -16.83
C TRP A 7 12.36 1.18 -16.17
N SER A 8 12.16 1.16 -14.88
CA SER A 8 12.19 -0.06 -14.08
C SER A 8 11.11 -0.08 -13.03
N TYR A 9 10.65 -1.28 -12.69
CA TYR A 9 9.76 -1.48 -11.56
C TYR A 9 10.57 -1.63 -10.28
N HIS A 10 10.14 -0.91 -9.25
CA HIS A 10 10.50 -1.17 -7.88
C HIS A 10 9.26 -1.71 -7.15
N HIS A 11 9.29 -2.99 -6.79
CA HIS A 11 8.18 -3.66 -6.12
C HIS A 11 8.27 -3.45 -4.60
N GLY A 12 8.16 -2.22 -4.21
CA GLY A 12 8.19 -1.72 -2.85
C GLY A 12 7.72 -0.27 -2.81
N ASP A 13 7.42 0.21 -1.62
CA ASP A 13 7.22 1.63 -1.42
C ASP A 13 8.58 2.33 -1.34
N TYR A 14 8.85 3.15 -2.30
CA TYR A 14 10.05 3.97 -2.43
C TYR A 14 10.46 4.71 -1.13
N GLN A 15 9.50 5.08 -0.28
CA GLN A 15 9.77 5.79 0.97
C GLN A 15 10.06 4.87 2.15
N THR A 16 9.63 3.62 2.10
CA THR A 16 9.67 2.72 3.26
C THR A 16 10.39 1.40 3.00
N ASN A 17 10.51 0.98 1.75
CA ASN A 17 11.14 -0.28 1.37
C ASN A 17 12.13 -0.08 0.24
N ARG A 18 13.39 0.13 0.59
CA ARG A 18 14.52 0.14 -0.35
C ARG A 18 15.44 -1.04 -0.05
N GLY A 19 15.83 -1.74 -1.10
CA GLY A 19 16.61 -2.97 -1.03
C GLY A 19 15.78 -4.18 -0.60
N GLY A 20 16.37 -5.34 -0.73
CA GLY A 20 15.74 -6.61 -0.34
C GLY A 20 14.72 -7.16 -1.34
N PRO A 21 14.22 -8.36 -1.08
CA PRO A 21 13.29 -9.03 -1.98
C PRO A 21 11.89 -8.43 -1.87
N ALA A 22 11.22 -8.32 -3.04
CA ALA A 22 9.88 -7.74 -3.18
C ALA A 22 8.85 -8.37 -2.25
N GLY A 23 8.11 -7.54 -1.52
CA GLY A 23 6.97 -7.95 -0.71
C GLY A 23 7.31 -8.78 0.54
N VAL A 24 8.59 -8.96 0.87
CA VAL A 24 9.01 -9.78 2.02
C VAL A 24 8.89 -9.02 3.32
N TRP A 25 9.43 -7.82 3.38
CA TRP A 25 9.45 -7.02 4.60
C TRP A 25 8.05 -6.62 5.05
N GLU A 26 7.20 -6.24 4.10
CA GLU A 26 5.82 -5.86 4.36
C GLU A 26 5.05 -7.00 5.03
N VAL A 27 5.29 -8.23 4.58
CA VAL A 27 4.62 -9.41 5.14
C VAL A 27 5.23 -9.84 6.47
N LEU A 28 6.55 -9.86 6.59
CA LEU A 28 7.21 -10.32 7.82
C LEU A 28 7.04 -9.35 8.98
N GLU A 29 7.03 -8.06 8.70
CA GLU A 29 6.83 -7.01 9.70
C GLU A 29 5.37 -6.56 9.83
N GLU A 30 4.45 -7.18 9.07
CA GLU A 30 3.01 -6.90 9.10
C GLU A 30 2.68 -5.43 8.77
N TRP A 31 3.35 -4.88 7.75
CA TRP A 31 3.01 -3.52 7.30
C TRP A 31 1.61 -3.49 6.68
N PRO A 32 0.83 -2.44 6.90
CA PRO A 32 -0.54 -2.40 6.40
C PRO A 32 -0.61 -2.29 4.86
N LEU A 33 0.41 -1.69 4.25
CA LEU A 33 0.44 -1.41 2.82
C LEU A 33 1.70 -1.98 2.16
N THR A 34 1.51 -2.51 0.96
CA THR A 34 2.58 -2.85 0.01
C THR A 34 2.55 -1.83 -1.12
N GLY A 35 3.66 -1.14 -1.32
CA GLY A 35 3.83 -0.19 -2.40
C GLY A 35 4.39 -0.83 -3.66
N SER A 36 4.23 -0.13 -4.77
CA SER A 36 4.86 -0.46 -6.06
C SER A 36 5.11 0.83 -6.82
N THR A 37 6.25 0.93 -7.43
CA THR A 37 6.70 2.13 -8.12
C THR A 37 7.24 1.77 -9.50
N LEU A 38 6.85 2.53 -10.53
CA LEU A 38 7.55 2.60 -11.81
C LEU A 38 8.44 3.83 -11.77
N GLN A 39 9.71 3.67 -12.04
CA GLN A 39 10.71 4.74 -11.93
C GLN A 39 11.67 4.77 -13.12
N ILE A 40 12.27 5.91 -13.36
CA ILE A 40 13.46 6.04 -14.21
C ILE A 40 14.66 5.81 -13.32
N LEU A 41 15.54 4.88 -13.69
CA LEU A 41 16.73 4.57 -12.90
C LEU A 41 17.70 5.75 -12.83
N THR A 42 18.29 5.91 -11.67
CA THR A 42 19.41 6.81 -11.37
C THR A 42 20.62 6.00 -10.88
N GLU A 43 21.71 6.65 -10.57
CA GLU A 43 22.91 6.00 -10.03
C GLU A 43 22.71 5.46 -8.62
N GLU A 44 21.77 6.01 -7.86
CA GLU A 44 21.46 5.55 -6.52
C GLU A 44 20.45 4.40 -6.56
N LEU A 45 20.68 3.39 -5.72
CA LEU A 45 19.81 2.24 -5.57
C LEU A 45 18.41 2.66 -5.06
N ASP A 46 17.38 2.25 -5.80
CA ASP A 46 15.98 2.50 -5.47
C ASP A 46 15.64 3.98 -5.17
N SER A 47 16.38 4.90 -5.81
CA SER A 47 16.24 6.35 -5.69
C SER A 47 15.86 7.03 -7.02
N GLY A 48 15.26 6.28 -7.93
CA GLY A 48 14.90 6.76 -9.27
C GLY A 48 13.81 7.82 -9.27
N VAL A 49 13.66 8.48 -10.43
CA VAL A 49 12.58 9.45 -10.65
C VAL A 49 11.25 8.70 -10.81
N ILE A 50 10.27 9.00 -9.97
CA ILE A 50 8.98 8.31 -9.94
C ILE A 50 8.13 8.71 -11.15
N LEU A 51 7.74 7.72 -11.94
CA LEU A 51 6.77 7.86 -13.02
C LEU A 51 5.35 7.53 -12.55
N TYR A 52 5.22 6.50 -11.71
CA TYR A 52 3.94 6.09 -11.15
C TYR A 52 4.14 5.34 -9.84
N ARG A 53 3.25 5.55 -8.89
CA ARG A 53 3.27 4.90 -7.57
C ARG A 53 1.88 4.45 -7.19
N SER A 54 1.76 3.25 -6.64
CA SER A 54 0.49 2.71 -6.16
C SER A 54 0.69 1.91 -4.89
N PHE A 55 -0.38 1.78 -4.13
CA PHE A 55 -0.42 1.02 -2.89
C PHE A 55 -1.52 -0.02 -2.93
N SER A 56 -1.30 -1.11 -2.22
CA SER A 56 -2.31 -2.12 -1.95
C SER A 56 -2.21 -2.61 -0.51
N THR A 57 -3.29 -3.15 0.02
CA THR A 57 -3.26 -3.83 1.30
C THR A 57 -2.29 -4.99 1.25
N THR A 58 -1.45 -5.14 2.26
CA THR A 58 -0.51 -6.24 2.37
C THR A 58 -1.25 -7.54 2.66
N ASP A 59 -0.97 -8.59 1.87
CA ASP A 59 -1.38 -9.95 2.22
C ASP A 59 -0.47 -10.48 3.34
N ASN A 60 -0.93 -10.37 4.56
CA ASN A 60 -0.18 -10.77 5.74
C ASN A 60 -0.08 -12.30 5.94
N ILE A 61 -0.63 -13.11 5.05
CA ILE A 61 -0.61 -14.56 5.17
C ILE A 61 0.64 -15.13 4.49
N SER A 62 0.94 -14.67 3.28
CA SER A 62 1.98 -15.26 2.46
C SER A 62 2.76 -14.22 1.64
N VAL A 63 4.09 -14.30 1.73
CA VAL A 63 4.99 -13.49 0.89
C VAL A 63 4.72 -13.72 -0.60
N ASN A 64 4.52 -14.96 -1.01
CA ASN A 64 4.26 -15.27 -2.42
C ASN A 64 2.94 -14.66 -2.91
N ARG A 65 1.87 -14.71 -2.09
CA ARG A 65 0.59 -14.10 -2.43
C ARG A 65 0.71 -12.59 -2.52
N ASN A 66 1.34 -11.96 -1.53
CA ASN A 66 1.56 -10.51 -1.52
C ASN A 66 2.36 -10.05 -2.75
N ARG A 67 3.44 -10.75 -3.06
CA ARG A 67 4.29 -10.47 -4.22
C ARG A 67 3.55 -10.66 -5.54
N ASN A 68 2.80 -11.75 -5.69
CA ASN A 68 2.01 -11.98 -6.90
C ASN A 68 0.93 -10.91 -7.11
N GLN A 69 0.23 -10.50 -6.04
CA GLN A 69 -0.73 -9.41 -6.11
C GLN A 69 -0.06 -8.09 -6.49
N CYS A 70 1.12 -7.80 -5.94
CA CYS A 70 1.93 -6.65 -6.30
C CYS A 70 2.26 -6.66 -7.80
N TYR A 71 2.78 -7.77 -8.32
CA TYR A 71 3.13 -7.91 -9.75
C TYR A 71 1.91 -7.74 -10.66
N LEU A 72 0.80 -8.39 -10.36
CA LEU A 72 -0.42 -8.27 -11.16
C LEU A 72 -0.94 -6.83 -11.22
N LYS A 73 -0.91 -6.12 -10.10
CA LYS A 73 -1.37 -4.71 -10.03
C LYS A 73 -0.45 -3.76 -10.80
N THR A 74 0.82 -4.09 -10.97
CA THR A 74 1.79 -3.23 -11.65
C THR A 74 1.84 -3.43 -13.17
N LEU A 75 1.22 -4.46 -13.71
CA LEU A 75 1.25 -4.78 -15.14
C LEU A 75 0.89 -3.60 -16.06
N TYR A 76 -0.05 -2.78 -15.63
CA TYR A 76 -0.56 -1.65 -16.41
C TYR A 76 0.20 -0.34 -16.21
N PHE A 77 1.19 -0.26 -15.33
CA PHE A 77 1.89 1.00 -15.09
C PHE A 77 2.69 1.43 -16.31
N LEU A 78 3.49 0.53 -16.86
CA LEU A 78 4.32 0.80 -18.04
C LEU A 78 3.49 1.13 -19.29
N PRO A 79 2.52 0.29 -19.72
CA PRO A 79 1.68 0.61 -20.86
C PRO A 79 0.98 1.96 -20.71
N ARG A 80 0.39 2.25 -19.55
CA ARG A 80 -0.28 3.52 -19.27
C ARG A 80 0.65 4.72 -19.41
N LYS A 81 1.89 4.60 -18.89
CA LYS A 81 2.85 5.70 -18.98
C LYS A 81 3.45 5.88 -20.36
N LEU A 82 3.59 4.81 -21.14
CA LEU A 82 3.98 4.90 -22.54
C LEU A 82 2.86 5.55 -23.38
N GLU A 83 1.61 5.20 -23.12
CA GLU A 83 0.46 5.85 -23.76
C GLU A 83 0.40 7.34 -23.42
N GLU A 84 0.58 7.71 -22.13
CA GLU A 84 0.62 9.11 -21.68
C GLU A 84 1.76 9.89 -22.38
N LEU A 85 2.95 9.29 -22.49
CA LEU A 85 4.08 9.85 -23.21
C LEU A 85 3.77 10.04 -24.71
N TYR A 86 3.15 9.06 -25.34
CA TYR A 86 2.76 9.13 -26.74
C TYR A 86 1.71 10.21 -27.01
N MET A 87 0.68 10.28 -26.18
CA MET A 87 -0.44 11.21 -26.36
C MET A 87 -0.07 12.68 -26.10
N HIS A 88 0.80 12.94 -25.13
CA HIS A 88 1.13 14.30 -24.70
C HIS A 88 2.48 14.81 -25.22
N GLY A 89 3.27 13.94 -25.82
CA GLY A 89 4.63 14.26 -26.25
C GLY A 89 5.63 14.30 -25.09
N ALA A 90 6.91 14.20 -25.43
CA ALA A 90 7.98 14.05 -24.46
C ALA A 90 8.11 15.25 -23.52
N ASP A 91 8.07 16.47 -24.06
CA ASP A 91 8.28 17.69 -23.27
C ASP A 91 7.22 17.82 -22.17
N SER A 92 5.94 17.75 -22.54
CA SER A 92 4.83 17.84 -21.60
C SER A 92 4.85 16.71 -20.57
N PHE A 93 5.16 15.49 -20.98
CA PHE A 93 5.25 14.34 -20.12
C PHE A 93 6.35 14.51 -19.05
N PHE A 94 7.58 14.86 -19.47
CA PHE A 94 8.71 15.00 -18.55
C PHE A 94 8.64 16.25 -17.69
N ASP A 95 8.01 17.34 -18.16
CA ASP A 95 7.73 18.50 -17.31
C ASP A 95 6.79 18.13 -16.16
N LYS A 96 5.74 17.35 -16.43
CA LYS A 96 4.86 16.81 -15.40
C LYS A 96 5.61 15.90 -14.42
N VAL A 97 6.40 14.96 -14.93
CA VAL A 97 7.23 14.08 -14.10
C VAL A 97 8.16 14.88 -13.19
N LYS A 98 8.82 15.91 -13.74
CA LYS A 98 9.69 16.80 -12.97
C LYS A 98 8.92 17.56 -11.90
N HIS A 99 7.73 18.05 -12.23
CA HIS A 99 6.85 18.72 -11.27
C HIS A 99 6.43 17.79 -10.14
N ASP A 100 6.01 16.57 -10.45
CA ASP A 100 5.54 15.58 -9.47
C ASP A 100 6.67 15.10 -8.53
N ASN A 101 7.92 15.14 -9.01
CA ASN A 101 9.13 14.80 -8.24
C ASN A 101 9.83 16.01 -7.64
N LYS A 102 9.24 17.21 -7.65
CA LYS A 102 9.88 18.44 -7.19
C LYS A 102 10.20 18.43 -5.69
N HIS A 103 9.40 17.73 -4.90
CA HIS A 103 9.63 17.63 -3.47
C HIS A 103 10.52 16.42 -3.14
N PRO A 104 11.63 16.62 -2.40
CA PRO A 104 12.49 15.52 -2.02
C PRO A 104 11.72 14.53 -1.14
N PHE A 105 11.88 13.25 -1.44
CA PHE A 105 11.36 12.19 -0.60
C PHE A 105 12.40 11.84 0.46
N PHE A 106 12.01 11.94 1.72
CA PHE A 106 12.85 11.50 2.82
C PHE A 106 12.67 10.00 3.04
N TYR A 107 13.74 9.25 2.86
CA TYR A 107 13.76 7.85 3.24
C TYR A 107 13.97 7.75 4.75
N SER A 108 12.95 7.30 5.46
CA SER A 108 12.92 7.29 6.93
C SER A 108 13.43 6.00 7.56
N ARG A 109 13.74 4.97 6.76
CA ARG A 109 14.15 3.66 7.26
C ARG A 109 15.55 3.30 6.81
N LYS A 110 16.19 2.40 7.56
CA LYS A 110 17.46 1.80 7.16
C LYS A 110 17.26 1.01 5.87
N LEU A 111 18.22 1.07 4.94
CA LEU A 111 18.23 0.22 3.76
C LEU A 111 18.06 -1.24 4.18
N ASN A 112 17.08 -1.92 3.58
CA ASN A 112 16.88 -3.32 3.84
C ASN A 112 18.02 -4.11 3.18
N THR A 113 18.79 -4.80 4.00
CA THR A 113 19.80 -5.74 3.51
C THR A 113 19.17 -7.13 3.33
N SER A 114 19.86 -8.00 2.59
CA SER A 114 19.45 -9.41 2.54
C SER A 114 19.43 -9.99 3.94
N LEU A 115 18.30 -10.63 4.30
CA LEU A 115 18.14 -11.33 5.57
C LEU A 115 19.12 -12.48 5.66
N THR A 116 19.79 -12.62 6.79
CA THR A 116 20.44 -13.89 7.14
C THR A 116 19.38 -14.96 7.40
N ASN A 117 19.73 -16.21 7.20
CA ASN A 117 18.81 -17.33 7.48
C ASN A 117 18.28 -17.31 8.91
N TYR A 118 19.10 -16.90 9.87
CA TYR A 118 18.70 -16.76 11.27
C TYR A 118 17.65 -15.67 11.49
N GLU A 119 17.86 -14.49 10.93
CA GLU A 119 16.89 -13.38 11.02
C GLU A 119 15.58 -13.73 10.35
N PHE A 120 15.65 -14.37 9.18
CA PHE A 120 14.47 -14.85 8.46
C PHE A 120 13.64 -15.85 9.29
N ILE A 121 14.29 -16.87 9.87
CA ILE A 121 13.64 -17.86 10.73
C ILE A 121 13.03 -17.19 11.95
N LYS A 122 13.76 -16.28 12.61
CA LYS A 122 13.26 -15.52 13.77
C LYS A 122 11.99 -14.72 13.44
N LEU A 123 11.96 -14.04 12.30
CA LEU A 123 10.79 -13.26 11.88
C LEU A 123 9.60 -14.17 11.54
N ILE A 124 9.86 -15.30 10.88
CA ILE A 124 8.83 -16.29 10.59
C ILE A 124 8.23 -16.86 11.89
N ILE A 125 9.05 -17.28 12.85
CA ILE A 125 8.57 -17.80 14.13
C ILE A 125 7.72 -16.73 14.84
N LYS A 126 8.22 -15.51 14.93
CA LYS A 126 7.47 -14.38 15.54
C LYS A 126 6.11 -14.18 14.87
N LYS A 127 6.08 -14.21 13.54
CA LYS A 127 4.84 -14.04 12.76
C LYS A 127 3.85 -15.15 13.01
N TYR A 128 4.26 -16.40 12.89
CA TYR A 128 3.37 -17.55 13.07
C TYR A 128 2.89 -17.69 14.53
N THR A 129 3.73 -17.35 15.50
CA THR A 129 3.30 -17.30 16.90
C THR A 129 2.18 -16.26 17.08
N LYS A 130 2.32 -15.08 16.55
CA LYS A 130 1.24 -14.08 16.58
C LYS A 130 -0.02 -14.56 15.85
N TYR A 131 0.13 -15.20 14.70
CA TYR A 131 -1.00 -15.74 13.97
C TYR A 131 -1.76 -16.80 14.78
N ILE A 132 -1.05 -17.73 15.41
CA ILE A 132 -1.64 -18.78 16.26
C ILE A 132 -2.37 -18.12 17.45
N VAL A 133 -1.74 -17.17 18.12
CA VAL A 133 -2.38 -16.43 19.23
C VAL A 133 -3.66 -15.75 18.76
N ARG A 134 -3.62 -14.98 17.66
CA ARG A 134 -4.82 -14.33 17.10
C ARG A 134 -5.90 -15.35 16.75
N LYS A 135 -5.52 -16.46 16.10
CA LYS A 135 -6.44 -17.54 15.74
C LYS A 135 -7.09 -18.18 16.98
N SER A 136 -6.34 -18.40 18.05
CA SER A 136 -6.87 -18.88 19.31
C SER A 136 -7.84 -17.87 19.96
N TRP A 137 -7.51 -16.60 19.94
CA TRP A 137 -8.40 -15.54 20.41
C TRP A 137 -9.70 -15.45 19.60
N SER A 138 -9.64 -15.65 18.28
CA SER A 138 -10.84 -15.60 17.40
C SER A 138 -11.84 -16.73 17.68
N VAL A 139 -11.43 -17.80 18.35
CA VAL A 139 -12.35 -18.86 18.79
C VAL A 139 -13.24 -18.37 19.93
N PHE A 140 -12.74 -17.47 20.78
CA PHE A 140 -13.46 -16.92 21.92
C PHE A 140 -14.07 -15.54 21.66
N ASN A 141 -13.68 -14.89 20.56
CA ASN A 141 -14.16 -13.56 20.20
C ASN A 141 -14.57 -13.57 18.74
N TYR A 142 -15.72 -12.99 18.43
CA TYR A 142 -16.13 -12.76 17.07
C TYR A 142 -15.97 -11.28 16.72
N GLU A 143 -15.58 -11.02 15.47
CA GLU A 143 -15.47 -9.67 14.95
C GLU A 143 -16.86 -9.16 14.59
N GLN A 144 -17.21 -7.99 15.11
CA GLN A 144 -18.48 -7.35 14.85
C GLN A 144 -18.26 -5.99 14.20
N TRP A 145 -18.98 -5.71 13.14
CA TRP A 145 -18.99 -4.41 12.52
C TRP A 145 -19.74 -3.40 13.37
N ILE A 146 -19.18 -2.21 13.48
CA ILE A 146 -19.80 -1.08 14.16
C ILE A 146 -20.09 -0.04 13.11
N LEU A 147 -21.36 0.34 12.97
CA LEU A 147 -21.74 1.46 12.12
C LEU A 147 -21.49 2.77 12.87
N MET A 148 -21.00 3.75 12.16
CA MET A 148 -20.78 5.08 12.70
C MET A 148 -21.52 6.10 11.85
N PHE A 149 -22.25 7.00 12.48
CA PHE A 149 -22.96 8.07 11.79
C PHE A 149 -22.72 9.42 12.43
N ALA A 150 -22.78 10.46 11.62
CA ALA A 150 -22.78 11.84 12.06
C ALA A 150 -23.83 12.61 11.27
N ILE A 151 -24.57 13.47 11.95
CA ILE A 151 -25.54 14.37 11.31
C ILE A 151 -24.82 15.70 11.09
N ASN A 152 -24.50 16.01 9.85
CA ASN A 152 -23.87 17.27 9.48
C ASN A 152 -24.92 18.21 8.88
N LYS A 153 -24.95 19.47 9.36
CA LYS A 153 -25.81 20.51 8.77
C LYS A 153 -25.24 21.09 7.47
N GLN A 154 -23.96 20.81 7.18
CA GLN A 154 -23.28 21.28 5.96
C GLN A 154 -22.86 20.07 5.11
N PRO A 155 -22.93 20.19 3.76
CA PRO A 155 -22.44 19.15 2.88
C PRO A 155 -20.92 19.02 3.02
N GLY A 156 -20.45 17.82 3.28
CA GLY A 156 -19.04 17.48 3.37
C GLY A 156 -18.79 16.27 4.25
N LEU A 157 -17.75 15.49 3.87
CA LEU A 157 -17.28 14.38 4.69
C LEU A 157 -16.39 14.91 5.81
N SER A 158 -16.77 14.63 7.05
CA SER A 158 -15.95 14.94 8.22
C SER A 158 -14.92 13.83 8.44
N ASN A 159 -13.65 14.20 8.52
CA ASN A 159 -12.56 13.28 8.90
C ASN A 159 -12.42 13.12 10.42
N SER A 160 -13.31 13.73 11.18
CA SER A 160 -13.27 13.74 12.64
C SER A 160 -14.08 12.59 13.22
N PHE A 161 -13.56 11.38 13.14
CA PHE A 161 -14.26 10.14 13.57
C PHE A 161 -14.72 10.14 15.03
N TRP A 162 -14.08 10.91 15.93
CA TRP A 162 -14.53 11.03 17.32
C TRP A 162 -15.88 11.74 17.48
N LYS A 163 -16.35 12.46 16.46
CA LYS A 163 -17.67 13.12 16.45
C LYS A 163 -18.79 12.20 15.99
N PHE A 164 -18.49 10.99 15.56
CA PHE A 164 -19.47 10.05 15.09
C PHE A 164 -20.09 9.27 16.24
N ASN A 165 -21.41 9.13 16.18
CA ASN A 165 -22.15 8.24 17.07
C ASN A 165 -21.99 6.80 16.61
N LYS A 166 -21.81 5.89 17.57
CA LYS A 166 -21.66 4.46 17.28
C LYS A 166 -23.01 3.77 17.36
N MET A 167 -23.32 2.96 16.34
CA MET A 167 -24.43 2.01 16.35
C MET A 167 -23.84 0.62 16.42
N ILE A 168 -24.00 -0.01 17.58
CA ILE A 168 -23.49 -1.36 17.85
C ILE A 168 -24.66 -2.31 17.63
N PRO A 169 -24.59 -3.24 16.67
CA PRO A 169 -25.64 -4.22 16.48
C PRO A 169 -25.76 -5.18 17.67
N PRO A 170 -26.93 -5.74 17.92
CA PRO A 170 -27.09 -6.83 18.88
C PRO A 170 -26.15 -8.01 18.55
N LYS A 171 -25.80 -8.82 19.55
CA LYS A 171 -24.84 -9.92 19.39
C LYS A 171 -25.20 -10.92 18.29
N GLU A 172 -26.49 -11.07 18.00
CA GLU A 172 -27.02 -12.03 17.03
C GLU A 172 -27.25 -11.40 15.64
N CYS A 173 -26.92 -10.11 15.48
CA CYS A 173 -27.15 -9.37 14.25
C CYS A 173 -25.83 -8.95 13.62
N PHE A 174 -25.79 -9.01 12.28
CA PHE A 174 -24.70 -8.47 11.49
C PHE A 174 -25.25 -7.30 10.66
N TRP A 175 -24.68 -6.11 10.85
CA TRP A 175 -25.04 -4.91 10.10
C TRP A 175 -23.88 -4.49 9.22
N ALA A 176 -24.11 -4.45 7.92
CA ALA A 176 -23.16 -3.99 6.90
C ALA A 176 -23.86 -3.12 5.86
N ASP A 177 -23.10 -2.41 5.08
CA ASP A 177 -23.54 -1.63 3.91
C ASP A 177 -24.76 -0.73 4.18
N PRO A 178 -24.64 0.23 5.11
CA PRO A 178 -25.78 1.06 5.49
C PRO A 178 -26.25 1.96 4.34
N HIS A 179 -27.54 1.94 4.08
CA HIS A 179 -28.20 2.88 3.18
C HIS A 179 -28.96 3.93 3.99
N VAL A 180 -28.72 5.19 3.68
CA VAL A 180 -29.42 6.32 4.31
C VAL A 180 -30.58 6.76 3.42
N ILE A 181 -31.79 6.76 3.94
CA ILE A 181 -32.97 7.29 3.26
C ILE A 181 -33.39 8.54 4.02
N TYR A 182 -33.45 9.64 3.32
CA TYR A 182 -34.06 10.87 3.84
C TYR A 182 -35.56 10.83 3.60
N LYS A 183 -36.33 11.08 4.63
CA LYS A 183 -37.78 11.20 4.53
C LYS A 183 -38.17 12.54 5.16
N ASP A 184 -38.83 13.40 4.37
CA ASP A 184 -39.42 14.67 4.80
C ASP A 184 -40.54 14.44 5.80
#